data_567314b221d00ada9942df7173e91846
#
_entry.id   567314b221d00ada9942df7173e91846
#
_cell.length_a   1.000
_cell.length_b   1.000
_cell.length_c   1.000
_cell.angle_alpha   90.00
_cell.angle_beta   90.00
_cell.angle_gamma   90.00
#
_symmetry.space_group_name_H-M   'P 1'
#
loop_
_entity.id
_entity.type
_entity.pdbx_description
1 polymer ?
#
loop_
_entity_poly.entity_id
_entity_poly.type
_entity_poly.pdbx_seq_one_letter_code
_entity_poly.pdbx_strand_id
1 'polypeptide(L)'
;MEQLVFELAPPEPPRLSNFLPGRNRELLAALASFVTGTGAEASFFVWGAPGAGKTHLLRAAVAQAADNGVASRYCAQAALIDAEPAVLDTGFVAIDRVDEADAATAARVFTLYNALKQSGGRIVAASRTPLAALPLREDLRTRLGWGLVYEALPLADEEKPEALATYARQRGFDLSTEVIDYLLRHGRRDMPSLLATLAALDRFSLASKRAVTVRLVKEWLQQDLGLKDTRK
;
A
#
# COMPACT_ATOMS: atom_id res chain seq x y z
N MET A 1 -21.22 -25.36 20.50
CA MET A 1 -20.09 -25.67 19.61
C MET A 1 -19.80 -24.40 18.79
N GLU A 2 -18.81 -23.63 19.21
CA GLU A 2 -18.33 -22.50 18.40
C GLU A 2 -17.57 -23.10 17.21
N GLN A 3 -18.11 -22.92 16.03
CA GLN A 3 -17.45 -23.28 14.79
C GLN A 3 -16.33 -22.28 14.57
N LEU A 4 -15.09 -22.71 14.70
CA LEU A 4 -13.91 -21.93 14.33
C LEU A 4 -14.08 -21.46 12.88
N VAL A 5 -14.24 -20.15 12.70
CA VAL A 5 -14.23 -19.53 11.39
C VAL A 5 -12.79 -19.63 10.91
N PHE A 6 -12.51 -20.58 10.03
CA PHE A 6 -11.27 -20.59 9.28
C PHE A 6 -11.12 -19.24 8.57
N GLU A 7 -9.93 -18.66 8.62
CA GLU A 7 -9.57 -17.50 7.80
C GLU A 7 -9.69 -17.89 6.33
N LEU A 8 -10.88 -17.72 5.76
CA LEU A 8 -11.23 -18.25 4.43
C LEU A 8 -10.68 -17.42 3.27
N ALA A 9 -10.13 -16.27 3.50
CA ALA A 9 -9.30 -15.56 2.51
C ALA A 9 -8.39 -14.55 3.24
N PRO A 10 -7.06 -14.70 3.15
CA PRO A 10 -6.17 -13.60 3.47
C PRO A 10 -6.54 -12.38 2.59
N PRO A 11 -6.30 -11.15 3.06
CA PRO A 11 -6.53 -9.97 2.24
C PRO A 11 -5.78 -10.14 0.92
N GLU A 12 -6.43 -9.79 -0.20
CA GLU A 12 -5.79 -9.86 -1.52
C GLU A 12 -4.44 -9.14 -1.49
N PRO A 13 -3.39 -9.77 -2.03
CA PRO A 13 -2.09 -9.14 -2.08
C PRO A 13 -2.17 -7.84 -2.90
N PRO A 14 -1.39 -6.81 -2.54
CA PRO A 14 -1.34 -5.57 -3.30
C PRO A 14 -0.98 -5.83 -4.77
N ARG A 15 -1.83 -5.33 -5.67
CA ARG A 15 -1.67 -5.34 -7.13
C ARG A 15 -1.93 -3.95 -7.68
N LEU A 16 -1.33 -3.60 -8.84
CA LEU A 16 -1.66 -2.34 -9.50
C LEU A 16 -3.13 -2.29 -9.92
N SER A 17 -3.72 -3.44 -10.27
CA SER A 17 -5.13 -3.57 -10.66
C SER A 17 -6.14 -3.38 -9.52
N ASN A 18 -5.75 -3.61 -8.27
CA ASN A 18 -6.62 -3.39 -7.11
C ASN A 18 -6.28 -2.11 -6.31
N PHE A 19 -5.37 -1.27 -6.85
CA PHE A 19 -5.16 0.07 -6.32
C PHE A 19 -6.31 0.99 -6.73
N LEU A 20 -6.85 1.72 -5.76
CA LEU A 20 -7.91 2.71 -6.01
C LEU A 20 -7.26 4.04 -6.41
N PRO A 21 -7.26 4.39 -7.70
CA PRO A 21 -6.40 5.45 -8.19
C PRO A 21 -6.82 6.84 -7.73
N GLY A 22 -8.11 7.13 -7.59
CA GLY A 22 -8.58 8.49 -7.36
C GLY A 22 -7.88 9.47 -8.30
N ARG A 23 -7.22 10.49 -7.71
CA ARG A 23 -6.41 11.48 -8.44
C ARG A 23 -5.03 10.98 -8.88
N ASN A 24 -4.63 9.74 -8.53
CA ASN A 24 -3.31 9.19 -8.82
C ASN A 24 -3.26 8.39 -10.14
N ARG A 25 -4.15 8.63 -11.09
CA ARG A 25 -4.21 7.87 -12.36
C ARG A 25 -2.92 7.98 -13.16
N GLU A 26 -2.33 9.18 -13.24
CA GLU A 26 -1.06 9.41 -13.94
C GLU A 26 0.09 8.67 -13.24
N LEU A 27 0.20 8.80 -11.91
CA LEU A 27 1.19 8.08 -11.12
C LEU A 27 1.08 6.58 -11.35
N LEU A 28 -0.14 6.03 -11.30
CA LEU A 28 -0.38 4.58 -11.48
C LEU A 28 0.04 4.12 -12.88
N ALA A 29 -0.32 4.87 -13.92
CA ALA A 29 0.08 4.58 -15.30
C ALA A 29 1.60 4.65 -15.50
N ALA A 30 2.25 5.69 -14.94
CA ALA A 30 3.70 5.85 -14.99
C ALA A 30 4.41 4.71 -14.24
N LEU A 31 3.93 4.31 -13.07
CA LEU A 31 4.50 3.20 -12.31
C LEU A 31 4.35 1.87 -13.06
N ALA A 32 3.20 1.61 -13.66
CA ALA A 32 2.96 0.41 -14.47
C ALA A 32 3.94 0.35 -15.66
N SER A 33 4.12 1.45 -16.38
CA SER A 33 5.09 1.57 -17.47
C SER A 33 6.54 1.39 -16.99
N PHE A 34 6.88 2.00 -15.84
CA PHE A 34 8.20 1.86 -15.23
C PHE A 34 8.52 0.40 -14.87
N VAL A 35 7.56 -0.33 -14.31
CA VAL A 35 7.75 -1.75 -13.95
C VAL A 35 7.97 -2.64 -15.17
N THR A 36 7.32 -2.35 -16.30
CA THR A 36 7.52 -3.12 -17.56
C THR A 36 8.84 -2.80 -18.26
N GLY A 37 9.49 -1.69 -17.89
CA GLY A 37 10.79 -1.33 -18.43
C GLY A 37 10.77 -0.73 -19.81
N THR A 38 9.68 -0.11 -20.20
CA THR A 38 9.54 0.56 -21.50
C THR A 38 10.27 1.92 -21.55
N GLY A 39 10.69 2.46 -20.41
CA GLY A 39 11.42 3.72 -20.29
C GLY A 39 12.92 3.54 -20.05
N ALA A 40 13.68 4.63 -20.15
CA ALA A 40 15.13 4.67 -19.89
C ALA A 40 15.46 4.93 -18.41
N GLU A 41 14.48 5.23 -17.58
CA GLU A 41 14.65 5.63 -16.19
C GLU A 41 15.01 4.41 -15.32
N ALA A 42 16.02 4.59 -14.46
CA ALA A 42 16.42 3.57 -13.49
C ALA A 42 15.77 3.76 -12.11
N SER A 43 15.14 4.90 -11.85
CA SER A 43 14.52 5.22 -10.57
C SER A 43 13.11 5.76 -10.71
N PHE A 44 12.26 5.41 -9.74
CA PHE A 44 10.94 5.96 -9.52
C PHE A 44 10.83 6.38 -8.06
N PHE A 45 10.54 7.63 -7.81
CA PHE A 45 10.37 8.16 -6.46
C PHE A 45 8.93 8.57 -6.23
N VAL A 46 8.31 8.01 -5.19
CA VAL A 46 6.93 8.37 -4.81
C VAL A 46 6.91 8.92 -3.38
N TRP A 47 6.34 10.10 -3.20
CA TRP A 47 6.18 10.71 -1.89
C TRP A 47 4.74 11.07 -1.61
N GLY A 48 4.38 11.35 -0.36
CA GLY A 48 3.04 11.78 0.00
C GLY A 48 2.66 11.46 1.45
N ALA A 49 1.52 11.96 1.87
CA ALA A 49 1.01 11.81 3.23
C ALA A 49 0.84 10.32 3.66
N PRO A 50 0.87 10.01 4.96
CA PRO A 50 0.43 8.71 5.46
C PRO A 50 -0.97 8.36 4.92
N GLY A 51 -1.18 7.09 4.56
CA GLY A 51 -2.46 6.64 4.00
C GLY A 51 -2.67 6.90 2.50
N ALA A 52 -1.74 7.57 1.79
CA ALA A 52 -1.83 7.79 0.35
C ALA A 52 -1.60 6.52 -0.52
N GLY A 53 -1.38 5.35 0.10
CA GLY A 53 -1.24 4.09 -0.63
C GLY A 53 0.17 3.76 -1.11
N LYS A 54 1.21 4.49 -0.72
CA LYS A 54 2.60 4.27 -1.17
C LYS A 54 3.08 2.83 -0.97
N THR A 55 2.91 2.28 0.23
CA THR A 55 3.27 0.88 0.54
C THR A 55 2.55 -0.12 -0.37
N HIS A 56 1.26 0.14 -0.67
CA HIS A 56 0.49 -0.67 -1.62
C HIS A 56 1.14 -0.62 -3.01
N LEU A 57 1.41 0.59 -3.52
CA LEU A 57 2.04 0.79 -4.84
C LEU A 57 3.39 0.09 -4.94
N LEU A 58 4.24 0.18 -3.92
CA LEU A 58 5.54 -0.48 -3.90
C LEU A 58 5.43 -2.01 -3.94
N ARG A 59 4.56 -2.58 -3.11
CA ARG A 59 4.32 -4.02 -3.09
C ARG A 59 3.69 -4.51 -4.39
N ALA A 60 2.76 -3.74 -4.94
CA ALA A 60 2.14 -4.03 -6.22
C ALA A 60 3.16 -3.99 -7.38
N ALA A 61 4.08 -3.02 -7.36
CA ALA A 61 5.16 -2.92 -8.34
C ALA A 61 6.10 -4.12 -8.29
N VAL A 62 6.50 -4.55 -7.08
CA VAL A 62 7.32 -5.76 -6.89
C VAL A 62 6.60 -7.01 -7.38
N ALA A 63 5.31 -7.16 -7.06
CA ALA A 63 4.52 -8.28 -7.52
C ALA A 63 4.40 -8.30 -9.05
N GLN A 64 4.19 -7.15 -9.69
CA GLN A 64 4.13 -7.03 -11.14
C GLN A 64 5.48 -7.33 -11.81
N ALA A 65 6.60 -6.87 -11.20
CA ALA A 65 7.93 -7.20 -11.71
C ALA A 65 8.21 -8.70 -11.64
N ALA A 66 7.82 -9.36 -10.54
CA ALA A 66 7.93 -10.81 -10.39
C ALA A 66 7.07 -11.57 -11.42
N ASP A 67 5.84 -11.12 -11.65
CA ASP A 67 4.96 -11.71 -12.67
C ASP A 67 5.56 -11.58 -14.09
N ASN A 68 6.35 -10.53 -14.33
CA ASN A 68 7.10 -10.33 -15.58
C ASN A 68 8.42 -11.14 -15.63
N GLY A 69 8.70 -11.99 -14.65
CA GLY A 69 9.91 -12.81 -14.58
C GLY A 69 11.16 -12.06 -14.12
N VAL A 70 11.01 -10.83 -13.59
CA VAL A 70 12.13 -10.04 -13.05
C VAL A 70 12.32 -10.37 -11.57
N ALA A 71 13.54 -10.78 -11.19
CA ALA A 71 13.89 -10.95 -9.79
C ALA A 71 13.66 -9.64 -9.03
N SER A 72 12.80 -9.66 -8.02
CA SER A 72 12.29 -8.44 -7.41
C SER A 72 12.21 -8.54 -5.89
N ARG A 73 12.40 -7.40 -5.19
CA ARG A 73 12.41 -7.36 -3.73
C ARG A 73 11.71 -6.12 -3.19
N TYR A 74 10.93 -6.30 -2.11
CA TYR A 74 10.37 -5.24 -1.31
C TYR A 74 11.09 -5.12 0.03
N CYS A 75 11.59 -3.92 0.34
CA CYS A 75 12.20 -3.57 1.62
C CYS A 75 11.25 -2.61 2.36
N ALA A 76 10.69 -3.06 3.49
CA ALA A 76 9.75 -2.26 4.29
C ALA A 76 10.40 -1.03 4.94
N GLN A 77 11.72 -1.06 5.10
CA GLN A 77 12.58 0.04 5.55
C GLN A 77 13.92 -0.08 4.86
N ALA A 78 14.56 1.05 4.61
CA ALA A 78 15.90 1.06 4.00
C ALA A 78 16.92 0.25 4.81
N ALA A 79 16.80 0.18 6.14
CA ALA A 79 17.66 -0.60 7.02
C ALA A 79 17.68 -2.11 6.69
N LEU A 80 16.61 -2.65 6.08
CA LEU A 80 16.54 -4.06 5.69
C LEU A 80 17.36 -4.41 4.45
N ILE A 81 17.99 -3.42 3.81
CA ILE A 81 18.89 -3.64 2.67
C ILE A 81 20.17 -4.39 3.09
N ASP A 82 20.54 -4.35 4.36
CA ASP A 82 21.75 -4.98 4.88
C ASP A 82 21.70 -6.50 5.00
N ALA A 83 20.53 -7.04 5.07
CA ALA A 83 20.36 -8.41 5.54
C ALA A 83 20.75 -9.47 4.50
N GLU A 84 20.93 -9.11 3.20
CA GLU A 84 21.22 -10.12 2.19
C GLU A 84 21.98 -9.60 0.97
N PRO A 85 23.13 -10.19 0.63
CA PRO A 85 23.85 -9.93 -0.62
C PRO A 85 23.00 -10.15 -1.88
N ALA A 86 21.98 -11.01 -1.78
CA ALA A 86 21.05 -11.33 -2.87
C ALA A 86 20.21 -10.13 -3.38
N VAL A 87 20.17 -9.00 -2.66
CA VAL A 87 19.52 -7.78 -3.17
C VAL A 87 20.27 -7.20 -4.38
N LEU A 88 21.58 -7.42 -4.48
CA LEU A 88 22.41 -6.95 -5.60
C LEU A 88 22.16 -7.74 -6.89
N ASP A 89 21.65 -8.97 -6.78
CA ASP A 89 21.31 -9.83 -7.92
C ASP A 89 19.89 -9.63 -8.43
N THR A 90 19.10 -8.76 -7.77
CA THR A 90 17.71 -8.48 -8.17
C THR A 90 17.64 -7.42 -9.27
N GLY A 91 16.75 -7.61 -10.23
CA GLY A 91 16.52 -6.64 -11.30
C GLY A 91 15.58 -5.48 -10.89
N PHE A 92 14.79 -5.66 -9.80
CA PHE A 92 13.82 -4.66 -9.35
C PHE A 92 13.75 -4.59 -7.82
N VAL A 93 13.98 -3.41 -7.25
CA VAL A 93 13.92 -3.19 -5.80
C VAL A 93 12.96 -2.07 -5.45
N ALA A 94 12.09 -2.31 -4.47
CA ALA A 94 11.24 -1.28 -3.88
C ALA A 94 11.62 -1.04 -2.41
N ILE A 95 11.90 0.22 -2.06
CA ILE A 95 12.30 0.66 -0.72
C ILE A 95 11.24 1.59 -0.15
N ASP A 96 10.57 1.15 0.90
CA ASP A 96 9.62 2.00 1.61
C ASP A 96 10.33 2.83 2.69
N ARG A 97 9.75 3.99 3.02
CA ARG A 97 10.21 4.89 4.09
C ARG A 97 11.70 5.23 4.00
N VAL A 98 12.16 5.60 2.81
CA VAL A 98 13.58 5.99 2.61
C VAL A 98 13.95 7.25 3.41
N ASP A 99 12.97 8.04 3.83
CA ASP A 99 13.11 9.20 4.73
C ASP A 99 13.54 8.82 6.17
N GLU A 100 13.44 7.55 6.55
CA GLU A 100 13.88 7.02 7.85
C GLU A 100 15.32 6.45 7.81
N ALA A 101 16.00 6.54 6.66
CA ALA A 101 17.35 6.02 6.51
C ALA A 101 18.37 6.88 7.26
N ASP A 102 19.22 6.24 8.07
CA ASP A 102 20.42 6.86 8.63
C ASP A 102 21.53 7.01 7.57
N ALA A 103 22.63 7.66 7.92
CA ALA A 103 23.73 7.92 6.99
C ALA A 103 24.34 6.63 6.40
N ALA A 104 24.47 5.57 7.21
CA ALA A 104 25.03 4.30 6.78
C ALA A 104 24.08 3.59 5.79
N THR A 105 22.78 3.56 6.12
CA THR A 105 21.73 3.03 5.25
C THR A 105 21.63 3.80 3.95
N ALA A 106 21.69 5.13 3.98
CA ALA A 106 21.69 5.97 2.79
C ALA A 106 22.87 5.67 1.86
N ALA A 107 24.06 5.40 2.41
CA ALA A 107 25.22 4.97 1.63
C ALA A 107 25.00 3.61 0.94
N ARG A 108 24.34 2.67 1.61
CA ARG A 108 23.98 1.37 1.04
C ARG A 108 22.93 1.49 -0.08
N VAL A 109 21.89 2.32 0.11
CA VAL A 109 20.92 2.62 -0.94
C VAL A 109 21.59 3.22 -2.17
N PHE A 110 22.57 4.11 -1.95
CA PHE A 110 23.36 4.69 -3.04
C PHE A 110 24.16 3.63 -3.81
N THR A 111 24.81 2.71 -3.10
CA THR A 111 25.56 1.59 -3.71
C THR A 111 24.63 0.69 -4.50
N LEU A 112 23.47 0.33 -3.93
CA LEU A 112 22.44 -0.47 -4.58
C LEU A 112 21.92 0.21 -5.86
N TYR A 113 21.62 1.51 -5.79
CA TYR A 113 21.20 2.28 -6.95
C TYR A 113 22.19 2.16 -8.11
N ASN A 114 23.49 2.33 -7.81
CA ASN A 114 24.54 2.25 -8.83
C ASN A 114 24.63 0.85 -9.42
N ALA A 115 24.59 -0.18 -8.60
CA ALA A 115 24.64 -1.57 -9.05
C ALA A 115 23.44 -1.91 -9.95
N LEU A 116 22.22 -1.55 -9.53
CA LEU A 116 21.02 -1.75 -10.35
C LEU A 116 21.10 -0.99 -11.68
N LYS A 117 21.54 0.28 -11.65
CA LYS A 117 21.69 1.06 -12.88
C LYS A 117 22.69 0.42 -13.86
N GLN A 118 23.80 -0.14 -13.36
CA GLN A 118 24.79 -0.80 -14.19
C GLN A 118 24.31 -2.12 -14.79
N SER A 119 23.48 -2.86 -14.04
CA SER A 119 22.90 -4.14 -14.49
C SER A 119 21.62 -4.01 -15.31
N GLY A 120 21.13 -2.77 -15.55
CA GLY A 120 19.86 -2.54 -16.19
C GLY A 120 18.65 -2.76 -15.27
N GLY A 121 18.89 -2.88 -13.98
CA GLY A 121 17.84 -2.99 -12.96
C GLY A 121 17.20 -1.64 -12.60
N ARG A 122 16.17 -1.67 -11.77
CA ARG A 122 15.36 -0.49 -11.42
C ARG A 122 15.05 -0.43 -9.93
N ILE A 123 14.91 0.81 -9.43
CA ILE A 123 14.57 1.07 -8.03
C ILE A 123 13.33 1.94 -7.92
N VAL A 124 12.41 1.55 -7.04
CA VAL A 124 11.29 2.41 -6.58
C VAL A 124 11.54 2.78 -5.13
N ALA A 125 11.52 4.06 -4.79
CA ALA A 125 11.66 4.52 -3.42
C ALA A 125 10.44 5.31 -2.97
N ALA A 126 9.99 5.11 -1.71
CA ALA A 126 8.88 5.86 -1.14
C ALA A 126 9.29 6.65 0.10
N SER A 127 8.67 7.84 0.25
CA SER A 127 8.89 8.77 1.35
C SER A 127 7.59 9.43 1.80
N ARG A 128 7.58 9.98 3.01
CA ARG A 128 6.51 10.88 3.49
C ARG A 128 6.68 12.31 2.99
N THR A 129 7.90 12.70 2.67
CA THR A 129 8.26 14.07 2.29
C THR A 129 8.78 14.13 0.86
N PRO A 130 8.65 15.27 0.19
CA PRO A 130 9.20 15.43 -1.15
C PRO A 130 10.73 15.28 -1.16
N LEU A 131 11.28 14.92 -2.31
CA LEU A 131 12.70 14.62 -2.50
C LEU A 131 13.61 15.74 -2.00
N ALA A 132 13.24 17.00 -2.24
CA ALA A 132 14.01 18.19 -1.83
C ALA A 132 14.13 18.32 -0.29
N ALA A 133 13.16 17.80 0.45
CA ALA A 133 13.12 17.88 1.92
C ALA A 133 13.64 16.60 2.61
N LEU A 134 14.15 15.62 1.85
CA LEU A 134 14.68 14.39 2.44
C LEU A 134 15.98 14.66 3.21
N PRO A 135 16.14 14.10 4.44
CA PRO A 135 17.35 14.21 5.23
C PRO A 135 18.45 13.24 4.72
N LEU A 136 18.60 13.14 3.41
CA LEU A 136 19.57 12.27 2.75
C LEU A 136 20.71 13.10 2.15
N ARG A 137 21.86 12.43 1.92
CA ARG A 137 22.97 13.04 1.19
C ARG A 137 22.54 13.51 -0.18
N GLU A 138 23.12 14.61 -0.63
CA GLU A 138 22.76 15.26 -1.90
C GLU A 138 22.95 14.32 -3.10
N ASP A 139 24.02 13.52 -3.09
CA ASP A 139 24.31 12.55 -4.15
C ASP A 139 23.19 11.50 -4.32
N LEU A 140 22.63 10.98 -3.22
CA LEU A 140 21.52 10.04 -3.27
C LEU A 140 20.23 10.73 -3.69
N ARG A 141 19.93 11.93 -3.15
CA ARG A 141 18.74 12.70 -3.57
C ARG A 141 18.75 12.97 -5.06
N THR A 142 19.88 13.44 -5.58
CA THR A 142 20.05 13.71 -7.01
C THR A 142 19.80 12.48 -7.87
N ARG A 143 20.33 11.31 -7.46
CA ARG A 143 20.14 10.04 -8.19
C ARG A 143 18.69 9.57 -8.17
N LEU A 144 18.02 9.64 -7.03
CA LEU A 144 16.60 9.30 -6.94
C LEU A 144 15.73 10.27 -7.79
N GLY A 145 16.19 11.52 -7.95
CA GLY A 145 15.53 12.53 -8.76
C GLY A 145 15.82 12.47 -10.26
N TRP A 146 16.80 11.69 -10.71
CA TRP A 146 17.07 11.51 -12.15
C TRP A 146 16.02 10.71 -12.90
N GLY A 147 15.16 10.00 -12.18
CA GLY A 147 14.06 9.25 -12.73
C GLY A 147 12.72 9.97 -12.59
N LEU A 148 11.66 9.19 -12.50
CA LEU A 148 10.29 9.67 -12.35
C LEU A 148 10.00 10.03 -10.89
N VAL A 149 9.41 11.19 -10.65
CA VAL A 149 9.06 11.68 -9.30
C VAL A 149 7.58 12.04 -9.26
N TYR A 150 6.84 11.38 -8.38
CA TYR A 150 5.39 11.60 -8.24
C TYR A 150 4.98 11.82 -6.79
N GLU A 151 3.96 12.64 -6.61
CA GLU A 151 3.23 12.73 -5.35
C GLU A 151 2.06 11.74 -5.35
N ALA A 152 1.99 10.87 -4.33
CA ALA A 152 0.82 10.06 -4.07
C ALA A 152 -0.17 10.84 -3.19
N LEU A 153 -1.33 11.14 -3.75
CA LEU A 153 -2.40 11.86 -3.07
C LEU A 153 -3.32 10.88 -2.33
N PRO A 154 -3.70 11.15 -1.09
CA PRO A 154 -4.74 10.36 -0.43
C PRO A 154 -6.07 10.53 -1.19
N LEU A 155 -6.94 9.52 -1.11
CA LEU A 155 -8.29 9.63 -1.63
C LEU A 155 -9.02 10.79 -0.97
N ALA A 156 -9.65 11.64 -1.77
CA ALA A 156 -10.54 12.68 -1.28
C ALA A 156 -11.78 12.07 -0.60
N ASP A 157 -12.44 12.82 0.28
CA ASP A 157 -13.59 12.29 1.03
C ASP A 157 -14.73 11.86 0.10
N GLU A 158 -14.90 12.56 -1.03
CA GLU A 158 -15.89 12.27 -2.06
C GLU A 158 -15.60 10.97 -2.83
N GLU A 159 -14.35 10.54 -2.88
CA GLU A 159 -13.91 9.33 -3.58
C GLU A 159 -14.03 8.07 -2.71
N LYS A 160 -14.04 8.24 -1.39
CA LYS A 160 -14.07 7.12 -0.43
C LYS A 160 -15.30 6.21 -0.55
N PRO A 161 -16.54 6.73 -0.76
CA PRO A 161 -17.71 5.87 -0.90
C PRO A 161 -17.55 4.85 -2.04
N GLU A 162 -17.12 5.30 -3.21
CA GLU A 162 -16.91 4.43 -4.37
C GLU A 162 -15.77 3.44 -4.13
N ALA A 163 -14.70 3.89 -3.48
CA ALA A 163 -13.57 3.06 -3.10
C ALA A 163 -13.99 1.90 -2.18
N LEU A 164 -14.80 2.19 -1.14
CA LEU A 164 -15.31 1.18 -0.22
C LEU A 164 -16.27 0.20 -0.90
N ALA A 165 -17.17 0.69 -1.76
CA ALA A 165 -18.04 -0.17 -2.55
C ALA A 165 -17.27 -1.08 -3.50
N THR A 166 -16.24 -0.56 -4.15
CA THR A 166 -15.38 -1.34 -5.06
C THR A 166 -14.60 -2.42 -4.30
N TYR A 167 -14.02 -2.07 -3.15
CA TYR A 167 -13.33 -3.03 -2.29
C TYR A 167 -14.26 -4.17 -1.82
N ALA A 168 -15.49 -3.85 -1.40
CA ALA A 168 -16.46 -4.85 -0.98
C ALA A 168 -16.84 -5.80 -2.12
N ARG A 169 -17.13 -5.26 -3.31
CA ARG A 169 -17.45 -6.06 -4.51
C ARG A 169 -16.31 -7.01 -4.90
N GLN A 170 -15.06 -6.56 -4.84
CA GLN A 170 -13.89 -7.42 -5.09
C GLN A 170 -13.79 -8.58 -4.10
N ARG A 171 -14.32 -8.42 -2.89
CA ARG A 171 -14.38 -9.47 -1.86
C ARG A 171 -15.68 -10.28 -1.88
N GLY A 172 -16.56 -10.03 -2.84
CA GLY A 172 -17.78 -10.80 -3.05
C GLY A 172 -18.96 -10.42 -2.15
N PHE A 173 -18.97 -9.21 -1.56
CA PHE A 173 -20.12 -8.71 -0.82
C PHE A 173 -20.48 -7.28 -1.21
N ASP A 174 -21.75 -6.95 -1.05
CA ASP A 174 -22.27 -5.62 -1.36
C ASP A 174 -22.41 -4.76 -0.09
N LEU A 175 -22.10 -3.47 -0.23
CA LEU A 175 -22.35 -2.46 0.78
C LEU A 175 -23.47 -1.52 0.31
N SER A 176 -24.49 -1.36 1.13
CA SER A 176 -25.49 -0.31 0.88
C SER A 176 -24.87 1.07 1.15
N THR A 177 -25.39 2.10 0.48
CA THR A 177 -24.98 3.50 0.71
C THR A 177 -25.10 3.89 2.19
N GLU A 178 -26.13 3.40 2.88
CA GLU A 178 -26.36 3.66 4.31
C GLU A 178 -25.23 3.10 5.18
N VAL A 179 -24.70 1.93 4.85
CA VAL A 179 -23.54 1.33 5.57
C VAL A 179 -22.29 2.12 5.31
N ILE A 180 -22.04 2.51 4.07
CA ILE A 180 -20.88 3.34 3.68
C ILE A 180 -20.94 4.68 4.44
N ASP A 181 -22.07 5.36 4.40
CA ASP A 181 -22.28 6.64 5.10
C ASP A 181 -22.08 6.49 6.62
N TYR A 182 -22.57 5.39 7.19
CA TYR A 182 -22.39 5.11 8.61
C TYR A 182 -20.92 4.96 8.97
N LEU A 183 -20.15 4.19 8.19
CA LEU A 183 -18.71 3.98 8.40
C LEU A 183 -17.92 5.27 8.26
N LEU A 184 -18.22 6.10 7.27
CA LEU A 184 -17.55 7.39 7.04
C LEU A 184 -17.87 8.43 8.12
N ARG A 185 -19.07 8.38 8.74
CA ARG A 185 -19.46 9.30 9.82
C ARG A 185 -18.94 8.88 11.20
N HIS A 186 -18.87 7.58 11.48
CA HIS A 186 -18.60 7.06 12.82
C HIS A 186 -17.27 6.32 12.96
N GLY A 187 -16.63 5.96 11.83
CA GLY A 187 -15.34 5.30 11.79
C GLY A 187 -14.16 6.26 11.66
N ARG A 188 -12.94 5.70 11.72
CA ARG A 188 -11.74 6.45 11.34
C ARG A 188 -11.77 6.69 9.84
N ARG A 189 -11.46 7.93 9.42
CA ARG A 189 -11.59 8.36 8.02
C ARG A 189 -10.39 8.02 7.14
N ASP A 190 -9.33 7.45 7.71
CA ASP A 190 -8.18 6.99 6.92
C ASP A 190 -8.50 5.66 6.20
N MET A 191 -8.09 5.53 4.94
CA MET A 191 -8.40 4.36 4.12
C MET A 191 -7.89 3.04 4.73
N PRO A 192 -6.67 2.95 5.30
CA PRO A 192 -6.23 1.72 5.95
C PRO A 192 -7.17 1.23 7.05
N SER A 193 -7.65 2.15 7.91
CA SER A 193 -8.62 1.82 8.97
C SER A 193 -9.97 1.40 8.42
N LEU A 194 -10.48 2.11 7.39
CA LEU A 194 -11.73 1.77 6.73
C LEU A 194 -11.69 0.38 6.08
N LEU A 195 -10.61 0.06 5.36
CA LEU A 195 -10.42 -1.25 4.73
C LEU A 195 -10.25 -2.36 5.77
N ALA A 196 -9.53 -2.11 6.87
CA ALA A 196 -9.42 -3.06 7.97
C ALA A 196 -10.80 -3.35 8.62
N THR A 197 -11.62 -2.30 8.82
CA THR A 197 -12.99 -2.42 9.30
C THR A 197 -13.85 -3.26 8.34
N LEU A 198 -13.78 -2.99 7.03
CA LEU A 198 -14.52 -3.77 6.03
C LEU A 198 -14.10 -5.24 6.02
N ALA A 199 -12.80 -5.52 6.11
CA ALA A 199 -12.30 -6.90 6.19
C ALA A 199 -12.78 -7.62 7.45
N ALA A 200 -12.91 -6.92 8.58
CA ALA A 200 -13.46 -7.47 9.81
C ALA A 200 -14.98 -7.71 9.71
N LEU A 201 -15.72 -6.78 9.12
CA LEU A 201 -17.16 -6.90 8.88
C LEU A 201 -17.48 -8.04 7.91
N ASP A 202 -16.69 -8.25 6.87
CA ASP A 202 -16.80 -9.37 5.96
C ASP A 202 -16.71 -10.70 6.73
N ARG A 203 -15.66 -10.88 7.54
CA ARG A 203 -15.52 -12.07 8.39
C ARG A 203 -16.69 -12.25 9.35
N PHE A 204 -17.14 -11.19 9.99
CA PHE A 204 -18.26 -11.23 10.93
C PHE A 204 -19.59 -11.56 10.22
N SER A 205 -19.82 -11.03 9.04
CA SER A 205 -20.96 -11.32 8.16
C SER A 205 -21.00 -12.80 7.78
N LEU A 206 -19.87 -13.34 7.32
CA LEU A 206 -19.74 -14.77 6.98
C LEU A 206 -19.99 -15.68 8.19
N ALA A 207 -19.39 -15.36 9.35
CA ALA A 207 -19.56 -16.13 10.58
C ALA A 207 -21.01 -16.15 11.07
N SER A 208 -21.69 -15.01 10.99
CA SER A 208 -23.08 -14.85 11.43
C SER A 208 -24.10 -15.25 10.36
N LYS A 209 -23.66 -15.54 9.12
CA LYS A 209 -24.51 -15.81 7.94
C LYS A 209 -25.53 -14.69 7.69
N ARG A 210 -25.13 -13.44 7.89
CA ARG A 210 -25.99 -12.24 7.77
C ARG A 210 -25.34 -11.23 6.86
N ALA A 211 -26.15 -10.55 6.03
CA ALA A 211 -25.68 -9.47 5.18
C ALA A 211 -25.12 -8.28 6.01
N VAL A 212 -24.17 -7.55 5.44
CA VAL A 212 -23.59 -6.34 6.05
C VAL A 212 -24.61 -5.21 6.02
N THR A 213 -25.24 -4.96 7.15
CA THR A 213 -26.21 -3.89 7.38
C THR A 213 -25.72 -2.93 8.47
N VAL A 214 -26.28 -1.73 8.57
CA VAL A 214 -25.96 -0.79 9.65
C VAL A 214 -26.15 -1.42 11.04
N ARG A 215 -27.14 -2.27 11.20
CA ARG A 215 -27.38 -3.02 12.45
C ARG A 215 -26.23 -3.97 12.75
N LEU A 216 -25.76 -4.74 11.75
CA LEU A 216 -24.63 -5.64 11.90
C LEU A 216 -23.35 -4.87 12.26
N VAL A 217 -23.10 -3.72 11.61
CA VAL A 217 -21.95 -2.86 11.92
C VAL A 217 -21.98 -2.38 13.37
N LYS A 218 -23.14 -1.95 13.86
CA LYS A 218 -23.31 -1.52 15.27
C LYS A 218 -23.06 -2.67 16.24
N GLU A 219 -23.60 -3.85 15.97
CA GLU A 219 -23.39 -5.05 16.79
C GLU A 219 -21.90 -5.42 16.84
N TRP A 220 -21.23 -5.41 15.69
CA TRP A 220 -19.78 -5.68 15.62
C TRP A 220 -18.96 -4.64 16.39
N LEU A 221 -19.22 -3.34 16.22
CA LEU A 221 -18.53 -2.27 16.94
C LEU A 221 -18.71 -2.39 18.48
N GLN A 222 -19.87 -2.80 18.96
CA GLN A 222 -20.11 -3.02 20.39
C GLN A 222 -19.28 -4.20 20.93
N GLN A 223 -19.09 -5.24 20.15
CA GLN A 223 -18.28 -6.40 20.54
C GLN A 223 -16.78 -6.09 20.50
N ASP A 224 -16.30 -5.39 19.46
CA ASP A 224 -14.89 -5.05 19.25
C ASP A 224 -14.39 -4.03 20.30
N LEU A 225 -15.23 -3.07 20.68
CA LEU A 225 -14.92 -2.06 21.69
C LEU A 225 -15.02 -2.60 23.15
N GLY A 226 -15.32 -3.88 23.33
CA GLY A 226 -15.40 -4.49 24.66
C GLY A 226 -16.55 -3.95 25.54
N LEU A 227 -17.50 -3.24 24.95
CA LEU A 227 -18.73 -2.81 25.60
C LEU A 227 -19.69 -4.00 25.73
N LYS A 228 -19.30 -5.01 26.51
CA LYS A 228 -20.24 -6.03 27.01
C LYS A 228 -21.24 -5.29 27.88
N ASP A 229 -22.47 -5.36 27.45
CA ASP A 229 -23.65 -4.88 28.15
C ASP A 229 -23.63 -5.35 29.61
N THR A 230 -23.26 -4.47 30.54
CA THR A 230 -23.49 -4.66 31.96
C THR A 230 -24.92 -4.24 32.26
N ARG A 231 -25.89 -4.98 31.74
CA ARG A 231 -27.27 -4.93 32.19
C ARG A 231 -27.66 -6.32 32.71
N LYS A 232 -27.49 -6.45 34.00
CA LYS A 232 -28.36 -7.29 34.83
C LYS A 232 -29.45 -6.40 35.42
#